data_e83de078175726033ae5e2112e5db84a
#
_entry.id   e83de078175726033ae5e2112e5db84a
#
_cell.length_a   1.000
_cell.length_b   1.000
_cell.length_c   1.000
_cell.angle_alpha   90.00
_cell.angle_beta   90.00
_cell.angle_gamma   90.00
#
_symmetry.space_group_name_H-M   'P 1'
#
loop_
_entity.id
_entity.type
_entity.pdbx_description
1 polymer ?
#
loop_
_entity_poly.entity_id
_entity_poly.type
_entity_poly.pdbx_seq_one_letter_code
_entity_poly.pdbx_strand_id
1 'polypeptide(L)'
;LGLSGANLLTPEMLNTMNEKPIVFAMANPNPEILPPLAKETRPDVVIGTGRSDFPNQVNNVLCFPFIFRGALDVGATTINEEMKRACVYALADLAMEEVTEEVVAAYGKKFEFGAEYLIPTPFDSRLLPRVASATAKAAMESGVATRPIADLDAYAAKLAEWKL
;
A
#
# COMPACT_ATOMS: atom_id res chain seq x y z
N LEU A 1 4.71 12.96 8.41
CA LEU A 1 3.71 11.96 8.76
C LEU A 1 2.85 12.46 9.91
N GLY A 2 1.54 12.64 9.67
CA GLY A 2 0.52 13.02 10.67
C GLY A 2 -0.34 11.82 11.06
N LEU A 3 -0.63 11.67 12.36
CA LEU A 3 -1.47 10.59 12.93
C LEU A 3 -2.33 11.10 14.09
N SER A 4 -2.48 12.41 14.25
CA SER A 4 -3.02 12.94 15.49
C SER A 4 -4.39 13.60 15.35
N GLY A 5 -4.56 14.62 14.54
CA GLY A 5 -5.81 15.34 14.49
C GLY A 5 -6.00 16.22 13.27
N ALA A 6 -7.25 16.54 12.97
CA ALA A 6 -7.62 17.32 11.81
C ALA A 6 -7.02 18.73 11.82
N ASN A 7 -6.63 19.23 10.65
CA ASN A 7 -6.21 20.60 10.38
C ASN A 7 -5.02 21.10 11.23
N LEU A 8 -4.15 20.17 11.68
CA LEU A 8 -2.94 20.53 12.45
C LEU A 8 -1.79 20.99 11.56
N LEU A 9 -1.74 20.54 10.30
CA LEU A 9 -0.75 21.02 9.32
C LEU A 9 -1.32 22.23 8.58
N THR A 10 -0.80 23.41 8.88
CA THR A 10 -1.27 24.64 8.23
C THR A 10 -0.55 24.92 6.90
N PRO A 11 -1.13 25.73 6.00
CA PRO A 11 -0.46 26.19 4.79
C PRO A 11 0.92 26.84 5.05
N GLU A 12 1.04 27.62 6.13
CA GLU A 12 2.30 28.26 6.53
C GLU A 12 3.37 27.21 6.87
N MET A 13 2.99 26.17 7.65
CA MET A 13 3.91 25.07 7.98
C MET A 13 4.33 24.30 6.71
N LEU A 14 3.40 24.04 5.81
CA LEU A 14 3.68 23.35 4.56
C LEU A 14 4.66 24.16 3.69
N ASN A 15 4.54 25.49 3.67
CA ASN A 15 5.43 26.37 2.93
C ASN A 15 6.87 26.40 3.49
N THR A 16 7.09 26.02 4.75
CA THR A 16 8.45 25.94 5.32
C THR A 16 9.19 24.65 4.97
N MET A 17 8.53 23.69 4.36
CA MET A 17 9.13 22.41 3.95
C MET A 17 10.06 22.59 2.72
N ASN A 18 10.97 21.63 2.55
CA ASN A 18 11.83 21.55 1.38
C ASN A 18 11.01 21.41 0.08
N GLU A 19 11.67 21.54 -1.07
CA GLU A 19 11.08 21.29 -2.39
C GLU A 19 10.54 19.87 -2.49
N LYS A 20 9.42 19.70 -3.19
CA LYS A 20 8.71 18.42 -3.39
C LYS A 20 8.47 17.67 -2.08
N PRO A 21 7.81 18.28 -1.08
CA PRO A 21 7.60 17.65 0.20
C PRO A 21 6.66 16.46 0.07
N ILE A 22 6.93 15.39 0.85
CA ILE A 22 6.07 14.21 0.95
C ILE A 22 5.29 14.34 2.26
N VAL A 23 3.96 14.36 2.14
CA VAL A 23 3.05 14.52 3.27
C VAL A 23 2.08 13.33 3.33
N PHE A 24 2.13 12.57 4.42
CA PHE A 24 1.10 11.58 4.75
C PHE A 24 0.27 12.10 5.93
N ALA A 25 -0.90 12.65 5.61
CA ALA A 25 -1.86 13.20 6.58
C ALA A 25 -2.91 12.12 6.92
N MET A 26 -2.63 11.33 7.96
CA MET A 26 -3.29 10.05 8.23
C MET A 26 -4.36 10.13 9.32
N ALA A 27 -4.61 11.31 9.93
CA ALA A 27 -5.70 11.47 10.89
C ALA A 27 -7.06 11.14 10.24
N ASN A 28 -7.90 10.42 10.96
CA ASN A 28 -9.18 9.90 10.48
C ASN A 28 -10.31 10.33 11.42
N PRO A 29 -11.46 10.84 10.91
CA PRO A 29 -11.88 10.90 9.51
C PRO A 29 -11.33 12.11 8.72
N ASN A 30 -10.86 13.14 9.40
CA ASN A 30 -10.35 14.34 8.76
C ASN A 30 -8.83 14.43 8.93
N PRO A 31 -8.09 14.56 7.79
CA PRO A 31 -6.63 14.61 7.82
C PRO A 31 -6.09 15.92 8.40
N GLU A 32 -4.80 15.95 8.73
CA GLU A 32 -4.10 17.12 9.24
C GLU A 32 -4.11 18.30 8.27
N ILE A 33 -4.18 18.02 6.97
CA ILE A 33 -4.45 18.99 5.90
C ILE A 33 -5.21 18.28 4.78
N LEU A 34 -6.20 18.94 4.20
CA LEU A 34 -6.92 18.40 3.05
C LEU A 34 -6.05 18.45 1.79
N PRO A 35 -6.01 17.40 0.96
CA PRO A 35 -5.23 17.36 -0.27
C PRO A 35 -5.47 18.56 -1.22
N PRO A 36 -6.71 19.03 -1.46
CA PRO A 36 -6.92 20.24 -2.28
C PRO A 36 -6.21 21.47 -1.72
N LEU A 37 -6.31 21.72 -0.41
CA LEU A 37 -5.64 22.85 0.23
C LEU A 37 -4.11 22.71 0.17
N ALA A 38 -3.60 21.48 0.38
CA ALA A 38 -2.17 21.24 0.27
C ALA A 38 -1.63 21.50 -1.14
N LYS A 39 -2.36 21.06 -2.18
CA LYS A 39 -2.01 21.28 -3.59
C LYS A 39 -2.13 22.75 -4.00
N GLU A 40 -3.13 23.47 -3.51
CA GLU A 40 -3.27 24.91 -3.72
C GLU A 40 -2.09 25.67 -3.09
N THR A 41 -1.67 25.27 -1.89
CA THR A 41 -0.55 25.88 -1.16
C THR A 41 0.79 25.57 -1.82
N ARG A 42 1.01 24.30 -2.17
CA ARG A 42 2.26 23.75 -2.73
C ARG A 42 1.93 22.77 -3.86
N PRO A 43 1.89 23.22 -5.12
CA PRO A 43 1.61 22.36 -6.27
C PRO A 43 2.59 21.18 -6.43
N ASP A 44 3.79 21.29 -5.89
CA ASP A 44 4.83 20.26 -5.91
C ASP A 44 4.71 19.21 -4.78
N VAL A 45 3.72 19.35 -3.86
CA VAL A 45 3.54 18.41 -2.76
C VAL A 45 3.09 17.04 -3.27
N VAL A 46 3.71 16.00 -2.74
CA VAL A 46 3.25 14.62 -2.84
C VAL A 46 2.46 14.31 -1.58
N ILE A 47 1.15 14.05 -1.69
CA ILE A 47 0.28 13.87 -0.54
C ILE A 47 -0.52 12.57 -0.61
N GLY A 48 -0.62 11.89 0.53
CA GLY A 48 -1.49 10.75 0.76
C GLY A 48 -2.28 10.90 2.06
N THR A 49 -3.46 10.31 2.10
CA THR A 49 -4.35 10.30 3.27
C THR A 49 -4.98 8.93 3.46
N GLY A 50 -5.70 8.71 4.57
CA GLY A 50 -6.52 7.52 4.76
C GLY A 50 -7.85 7.53 3.99
N ARG A 51 -8.20 8.63 3.32
CA ARG A 51 -9.50 8.80 2.66
C ARG A 51 -9.49 8.23 1.24
N SER A 52 -10.60 7.55 0.87
CA SER A 52 -10.79 6.94 -0.45
C SER A 52 -11.19 7.93 -1.55
N ASP A 53 -11.62 9.14 -1.17
CA ASP A 53 -12.04 10.19 -2.10
C ASP A 53 -10.87 11.06 -2.62
N PHE A 54 -9.65 10.77 -2.15
CA PHE A 54 -8.43 11.46 -2.61
C PHE A 54 -7.40 10.48 -3.19
N PRO A 55 -6.48 10.96 -4.03
CA PRO A 55 -5.34 10.16 -4.50
C PRO A 55 -4.47 9.62 -3.35
N ASN A 56 -3.72 8.57 -3.63
CA ASN A 56 -2.78 7.95 -2.68
C ASN A 56 -3.44 7.55 -1.36
N GLN A 57 -4.62 6.89 -1.44
CA GLN A 57 -5.24 6.35 -0.24
C GLN A 57 -4.33 5.34 0.44
N VAL A 58 -3.90 5.62 1.65
CA VAL A 58 -3.20 4.68 2.52
C VAL A 58 -4.22 3.89 3.32
N ASN A 59 -4.35 2.61 2.98
CA ASN A 59 -5.35 1.74 3.60
C ASN A 59 -4.69 0.43 4.06
N ASN A 60 -4.96 0.03 5.29
CA ASN A 60 -4.45 -1.22 5.86
C ASN A 60 -4.83 -2.46 5.03
N VAL A 61 -5.94 -2.42 4.30
CA VAL A 61 -6.43 -3.53 3.47
C VAL A 61 -5.43 -3.94 2.37
N LEU A 62 -4.52 -3.06 1.98
CA LEU A 62 -3.48 -3.38 0.99
C LEU A 62 -2.51 -4.46 1.47
N CYS A 63 -2.31 -4.57 2.78
CA CYS A 63 -1.37 -5.51 3.37
C CYS A 63 -2.04 -6.48 4.35
N PHE A 64 -2.93 -6.00 5.20
CA PHE A 64 -3.47 -6.71 6.36
C PHE A 64 -4.01 -8.11 6.05
N PRO A 65 -4.93 -8.35 5.06
CA PRO A 65 -5.41 -9.72 4.86
C PRO A 65 -4.30 -10.63 4.30
N PHE A 66 -3.45 -10.09 3.45
CA PHE A 66 -2.52 -10.88 2.63
C PHE A 66 -1.25 -11.28 3.37
N ILE A 67 -0.76 -10.44 4.28
CA ILE A 67 0.37 -10.80 5.17
C ILE A 67 0.00 -12.00 6.05
N PHE A 68 -1.22 -12.03 6.58
CA PHE A 68 -1.71 -13.17 7.34
C PHE A 68 -1.92 -14.40 6.47
N ARG A 69 -2.39 -14.22 5.25
CA ARG A 69 -2.54 -15.33 4.29
C ARG A 69 -1.20 -16.01 4.04
N GLY A 70 -0.18 -15.25 3.69
CA GLY A 70 1.16 -15.78 3.46
C GLY A 70 1.76 -16.44 4.72
N ALA A 71 1.63 -15.78 5.87
CA ALA A 71 2.13 -16.30 7.15
C ALA A 71 1.46 -17.61 7.56
N LEU A 72 0.14 -17.68 7.47
CA LEU A 72 -0.63 -18.89 7.86
C LEU A 72 -0.40 -20.06 6.91
N ASP A 73 -0.27 -19.81 5.62
CA ASP A 73 -0.08 -20.87 4.64
C ASP A 73 1.26 -21.61 4.83
N VAL A 74 2.31 -20.91 5.24
CA VAL A 74 3.61 -21.52 5.57
C VAL A 74 3.73 -21.90 7.04
N GLY A 75 2.68 -21.72 7.85
CA GLY A 75 2.71 -21.98 9.29
C GLY A 75 3.79 -21.18 10.01
N ALA A 76 3.92 -19.90 9.69
CA ALA A 76 4.88 -19.03 10.36
C ALA A 76 4.59 -18.90 11.85
N THR A 77 5.62 -19.02 12.68
CA THR A 77 5.51 -18.93 14.15
C THR A 77 5.40 -17.51 14.65
N THR A 78 5.76 -16.53 13.82
CA THR A 78 5.67 -15.10 14.09
C THR A 78 5.61 -14.33 12.76
N ILE A 79 5.17 -13.08 12.80
CA ILE A 79 5.36 -12.12 11.70
C ILE A 79 6.52 -11.21 12.07
N ASN A 80 7.67 -11.45 11.45
CA ASN A 80 8.91 -10.73 11.71
C ASN A 80 9.12 -9.53 10.79
N GLU A 81 10.23 -8.80 10.97
CA GLU A 81 10.53 -7.60 10.18
C GLU A 81 10.83 -7.91 8.71
N GLU A 82 11.41 -9.08 8.42
CA GLU A 82 11.68 -9.56 7.06
C GLU A 82 10.37 -9.72 6.28
N MET A 83 9.35 -10.30 6.88
CA MET A 83 8.02 -10.48 6.28
C MET A 83 7.33 -9.14 6.06
N LYS A 84 7.38 -8.22 7.02
CA LYS A 84 6.81 -6.87 6.87
C LYS A 84 7.51 -6.10 5.75
N ARG A 85 8.84 -6.18 5.67
CA ARG A 85 9.63 -5.54 4.62
C ARG A 85 9.31 -6.11 3.24
N ALA A 86 9.12 -7.43 3.14
CA ALA A 86 8.68 -8.08 1.90
C ALA A 86 7.33 -7.55 1.41
N CYS A 87 6.38 -7.32 2.33
CA CYS A 87 5.10 -6.68 1.98
C CYS A 87 5.28 -5.26 1.44
N VAL A 88 6.16 -4.46 2.06
CA VAL A 88 6.44 -3.09 1.60
C VAL A 88 6.97 -3.10 0.17
N TYR A 89 7.95 -3.96 -0.14
CA TYR A 89 8.48 -4.07 -1.50
C TYR A 89 7.45 -4.59 -2.49
N ALA A 90 6.68 -5.62 -2.13
CA ALA A 90 5.62 -6.14 -2.99
C ALA A 90 4.58 -5.07 -3.38
N LEU A 91 4.20 -4.20 -2.44
CA LEU A 91 3.29 -3.08 -2.69
C LEU A 91 3.95 -1.97 -3.53
N ALA A 92 5.21 -1.64 -3.25
CA ALA A 92 5.95 -0.63 -4.01
C ALA A 92 6.17 -1.05 -5.47
N ASP A 93 6.57 -2.30 -5.70
CA ASP A 93 6.76 -2.86 -7.03
C ASP A 93 5.44 -2.90 -7.82
N LEU A 94 4.35 -3.31 -7.15
CA LEU A 94 3.01 -3.35 -7.77
C LEU A 94 2.52 -1.96 -8.19
N ALA A 95 2.83 -0.92 -7.41
CA ALA A 95 2.46 0.47 -7.76
C ALA A 95 3.15 0.96 -9.04
N MET A 96 4.33 0.43 -9.37
CA MET A 96 5.08 0.78 -10.57
C MET A 96 4.64 0.01 -11.83
N GLU A 97 3.85 -1.04 -11.66
CA GLU A 97 3.30 -1.82 -12.79
C GLU A 97 2.09 -1.11 -13.41
N GLU A 98 1.82 -1.39 -14.67
CA GLU A 98 0.61 -0.93 -15.33
C GLU A 98 -0.62 -1.49 -14.60
N VAL A 99 -1.61 -0.61 -14.34
CA VAL A 99 -2.86 -1.03 -13.68
C VAL A 99 -3.70 -1.94 -14.59
N THR A 100 -4.41 -2.86 -13.97
CA THR A 100 -5.30 -3.79 -14.70
C THR A 100 -6.58 -3.10 -15.19
N GLU A 101 -7.23 -3.71 -16.20
CA GLU A 101 -8.54 -3.24 -16.66
C GLU A 101 -9.60 -3.25 -15.55
N GLU A 102 -9.49 -4.19 -14.59
CA GLU A 102 -10.38 -4.25 -13.42
C GLU A 102 -10.25 -2.99 -12.55
N VAL A 103 -9.01 -2.53 -12.32
CA VAL A 103 -8.76 -1.29 -11.57
C VAL A 103 -9.30 -0.09 -12.35
N VAL A 104 -9.04 -0.03 -13.66
CA VAL A 104 -9.58 1.04 -14.51
C VAL A 104 -11.10 1.07 -14.47
N ALA A 105 -11.75 -0.08 -14.55
CA ALA A 105 -13.22 -0.19 -14.49
C ALA A 105 -13.77 0.25 -13.12
N ALA A 106 -13.11 -0.15 -12.02
CA ALA A 106 -13.54 0.16 -10.66
C ALA A 106 -13.47 1.67 -10.35
N TYR A 107 -12.45 2.36 -10.86
CA TYR A 107 -12.21 3.77 -10.56
C TYR A 107 -12.58 4.73 -11.69
N GLY A 108 -12.95 4.23 -12.86
CA GLY A 108 -13.34 5.04 -14.02
C GLY A 108 -12.18 5.82 -14.66
N LYS A 109 -10.93 5.51 -14.30
CA LYS A 109 -9.73 6.16 -14.83
C LYS A 109 -8.51 5.24 -14.82
N LYS A 110 -7.57 5.50 -15.73
CA LYS A 110 -6.26 4.85 -15.72
C LYS A 110 -5.34 5.58 -14.75
N PHE A 111 -4.57 4.83 -13.98
CA PHE A 111 -3.53 5.35 -13.11
C PHE A 111 -2.15 5.09 -13.73
N GLU A 112 -1.21 5.98 -13.45
CA GLU A 112 0.20 5.82 -13.78
C GLU A 112 1.03 6.16 -12.54
N PHE A 113 2.10 5.41 -12.29
CA PHE A 113 2.99 5.66 -11.15
C PHE A 113 3.51 7.10 -11.18
N GLY A 114 3.37 7.80 -10.06
CA GLY A 114 3.74 9.20 -9.92
C GLY A 114 3.11 9.85 -8.69
N ALA A 115 3.17 11.17 -8.61
CA ALA A 115 2.71 11.94 -7.45
C ALA A 115 1.24 11.68 -7.04
N GLU A 116 0.40 11.24 -7.99
CA GLU A 116 -1.02 10.95 -7.75
C GLU A 116 -1.34 9.44 -7.65
N TYR A 117 -0.32 8.58 -7.82
CA TYR A 117 -0.44 7.13 -7.67
C TYR A 117 0.89 6.52 -7.20
N LEU A 118 1.11 6.55 -5.89
CA LEU A 118 2.30 6.02 -5.22
C LEU A 118 2.08 4.63 -4.64
N ILE A 119 0.83 4.26 -4.45
CA ILE A 119 0.42 3.05 -3.75
C ILE A 119 -0.72 2.40 -4.53
N PRO A 120 -0.79 1.05 -4.62
CA PRO A 120 -1.87 0.35 -5.32
C PRO A 120 -3.24 0.68 -4.70
N THR A 121 -4.28 0.49 -5.50
CA THR A 121 -5.65 0.65 -5.00
C THR A 121 -6.17 -0.66 -4.38
N PRO A 122 -7.12 -0.59 -3.43
CA PRO A 122 -7.68 -1.78 -2.77
C PRO A 122 -8.35 -2.81 -3.69
N PHE A 123 -8.81 -2.39 -4.88
CA PHE A 123 -9.44 -3.28 -5.86
C PHE A 123 -8.46 -3.91 -6.86
N ASP A 124 -7.16 -3.81 -6.63
CA ASP A 124 -6.18 -4.51 -7.45
C ASP A 124 -6.12 -5.99 -7.04
N SER A 125 -6.66 -6.86 -7.88
CA SER A 125 -6.71 -8.31 -7.62
C SER A 125 -5.34 -8.97 -7.47
N ARG A 126 -4.26 -8.30 -7.92
CA ARG A 126 -2.88 -8.76 -7.79
C ARG A 126 -2.33 -8.62 -6.38
N LEU A 127 -2.98 -7.85 -5.49
CA LEU A 127 -2.54 -7.67 -4.09
C LEU A 127 -2.40 -9.01 -3.37
N LEU A 128 -3.41 -9.88 -3.46
CA LEU A 128 -3.39 -11.17 -2.79
C LEU A 128 -2.20 -12.05 -3.21
N PRO A 129 -2.01 -12.41 -4.48
CA PRO A 129 -0.90 -13.26 -4.87
C PRO A 129 0.47 -12.61 -4.61
N ARG A 130 0.61 -11.29 -4.81
CA ARG A 130 1.89 -10.59 -4.64
C ARG A 130 2.31 -10.50 -3.17
N VAL A 131 1.44 -9.98 -2.31
CA VAL A 131 1.78 -9.75 -0.90
C VAL A 131 1.88 -11.07 -0.14
N ALA A 132 0.95 -12.02 -0.35
CA ALA A 132 0.98 -13.30 0.34
C ALA A 132 2.21 -14.15 -0.06
N SER A 133 2.56 -14.19 -1.35
CA SER A 133 3.75 -14.94 -1.81
C SER A 133 5.05 -14.31 -1.30
N ALA A 134 5.17 -12.98 -1.32
CA ALA A 134 6.32 -12.29 -0.76
C ALA A 134 6.48 -12.56 0.75
N THR A 135 5.35 -12.54 1.49
CA THR A 135 5.32 -12.87 2.92
C THR A 135 5.75 -14.30 3.18
N ALA A 136 5.18 -15.27 2.43
CA ALA A 136 5.50 -16.68 2.55
C ALA A 136 6.99 -16.96 2.28
N LYS A 137 7.53 -16.36 1.21
CA LYS A 137 8.95 -16.44 0.87
C LYS A 137 9.82 -15.92 2.01
N ALA A 138 9.56 -14.72 2.50
CA ALA A 138 10.32 -14.10 3.59
C ALA A 138 10.25 -14.93 4.88
N ALA A 139 9.10 -15.52 5.21
CA ALA A 139 8.94 -16.41 6.36
C ALA A 139 9.80 -17.67 6.24
N MET A 140 9.90 -18.26 5.04
CA MET A 140 10.76 -19.41 4.78
C MET A 140 12.24 -19.04 4.87
N GLU A 141 12.65 -17.95 4.23
CA GLU A 141 14.04 -17.48 4.20
C GLU A 141 14.54 -17.07 5.59
N SER A 142 13.67 -16.50 6.43
CA SER A 142 14.00 -16.12 7.81
C SER A 142 13.85 -17.26 8.83
N GLY A 143 13.49 -18.46 8.40
CA GLY A 143 13.44 -19.65 9.24
C GLY A 143 12.28 -19.73 10.22
N VAL A 144 11.23 -18.92 10.04
CA VAL A 144 10.04 -18.93 10.90
C VAL A 144 8.89 -19.78 10.35
N ALA A 145 9.00 -20.28 9.11
CA ALA A 145 8.02 -21.15 8.49
C ALA A 145 8.16 -22.60 8.98
N THR A 146 7.04 -23.22 9.37
CA THR A 146 6.99 -24.64 9.78
C THR A 146 6.50 -25.56 8.67
N ARG A 147 5.90 -25.00 7.62
CA ARG A 147 5.33 -25.71 6.46
C ARG A 147 5.78 -25.03 5.16
N PRO A 148 7.05 -25.22 4.74
CA PRO A 148 7.57 -24.51 3.59
C PRO A 148 6.82 -24.90 2.30
N ILE A 149 6.61 -23.92 1.43
CA ILE A 149 6.01 -24.09 0.10
C ILE A 149 7.15 -24.39 -0.88
N ALA A 150 7.07 -25.52 -1.57
CA ALA A 150 8.12 -25.95 -2.50
C ALA A 150 8.11 -25.16 -3.80
N ASP A 151 6.94 -24.73 -4.29
CA ASP A 151 6.76 -23.99 -5.54
C ASP A 151 5.96 -22.73 -5.28
N LEU A 152 6.67 -21.59 -5.16
CA LEU A 152 6.07 -20.28 -4.91
C LEU A 152 5.32 -19.74 -6.12
N ASP A 153 5.72 -20.11 -7.34
CA ASP A 153 5.05 -19.65 -8.56
C ASP A 153 3.69 -20.35 -8.71
N ALA A 154 3.63 -21.66 -8.47
CA ALA A 154 2.36 -22.39 -8.40
C ALA A 154 1.45 -21.90 -7.26
N TYR A 155 2.02 -21.54 -6.12
CA TYR A 155 1.28 -20.95 -5.01
C TYR A 155 0.68 -19.58 -5.40
N ALA A 156 1.46 -18.68 -6.00
CA ALA A 156 0.99 -17.38 -6.47
C ALA A 156 -0.12 -17.55 -7.54
N ALA A 157 0.05 -18.47 -8.49
CA ALA A 157 -0.95 -18.76 -9.51
C ALA A 157 -2.28 -19.22 -8.90
N LYS A 158 -2.22 -20.13 -7.91
CA LYS A 158 -3.41 -20.59 -7.18
C LYS A 158 -4.12 -19.46 -6.44
N LEU A 159 -3.37 -18.53 -5.83
CA LEU A 159 -3.96 -17.38 -5.17
C LEU A 159 -4.61 -16.40 -6.17
N ALA A 160 -4.07 -16.27 -7.37
CA ALA A 160 -4.63 -15.42 -8.42
C ALA A 160 -6.00 -15.91 -8.95
N GLU A 161 -6.32 -17.20 -8.77
CA GLU A 161 -7.63 -17.76 -9.12
C GLU A 161 -8.74 -17.33 -8.14
N TRP A 162 -8.38 -16.86 -6.95
CA TRP A 162 -9.36 -16.43 -5.95
C TRP A 162 -9.91 -15.06 -6.34
N LYS A 163 -11.21 -15.01 -6.58
CA LYS A 163 -11.94 -13.76 -6.77
C LYS A 163 -12.43 -13.29 -5.39
N LEU A 164 -11.97 -12.12 -4.98
CA LEU A 164 -12.43 -11.44 -3.77
C LEU A 164 -13.78 -10.75 -4.05
#